data_e4e05b96869c3ba561a8a3492b4effc6
#
_entry.id   e4e05b96869c3ba561a8a3492b4effc6
#
_cell.length_a   1.000
_cell.length_b   1.000
_cell.length_c   1.000
_cell.angle_alpha   90.00
_cell.angle_beta   90.00
_cell.angle_gamma   90.00
#
_symmetry.space_group_name_H-M   'P 1'
#
loop_
_entity.id
_entity.type
_entity.pdbx_description
1 polymer ?
#
loop_
_entity_poly.entity_id
_entity_poly.type
_entity_poly.pdbx_seq_one_letter_code
_entity_poly.pdbx_strand_id
1 'polypeptide(L)'
;MNLIKPMLAVSGQPFSREGWIFEPKIDGTRCIASTRKRAQLTNRRLADISYRYPELVDVLSSLKGEAVVDGEITVFKKGIPSFRSLAERDHQNDPIKIDYLSQSMPASYVVFDILHLNGRSLMHLSLRERKRILFQELEQDLENSESMSLIDSFPERGEDYFQAALKMGIEGVVGKRLDSPYLPGTRSQDWVKIKKSLKLDLVVGGYIPGKGDRRPYFGGLLLGAYSQGKLTYIS
;
A
#
# COMPACT_ATOMS: atom_id res chain seq x y z
N MET A 1 -10.93 -13.48 -15.01
CA MET A 1 -11.18 -13.30 -13.55
C MET A 1 -11.76 -11.92 -13.36
N ASN A 2 -12.78 -11.77 -12.51
CA ASN A 2 -13.32 -10.44 -12.23
C ASN A 2 -12.28 -9.62 -11.46
N LEU A 3 -12.18 -8.32 -11.78
CA LEU A 3 -11.32 -7.38 -11.07
C LEU A 3 -11.77 -7.26 -9.60
N ILE A 4 -10.83 -7.37 -8.68
CA ILE A 4 -11.11 -7.31 -7.24
C ILE A 4 -10.74 -5.91 -6.72
N LYS A 5 -11.72 -5.22 -6.12
CA LYS A 5 -11.46 -3.99 -5.39
C LYS A 5 -10.77 -4.30 -4.06
N PRO A 6 -9.66 -3.64 -3.72
CA PRO A 6 -9.00 -3.88 -2.44
C PRO A 6 -9.90 -3.57 -1.24
N MET A 7 -9.79 -4.38 -0.17
CA MET A 7 -10.31 -4.06 1.15
C MET A 7 -9.55 -2.88 1.74
N LEU A 8 -10.25 -1.99 2.45
CA LEU A 8 -9.71 -0.73 2.94
C LEU A 8 -9.74 -0.67 4.46
N ALA A 9 -8.69 -0.09 5.05
CA ALA A 9 -8.60 0.17 6.48
C ALA A 9 -9.33 1.46 6.88
N VAL A 10 -9.90 1.47 8.10
CA VAL A 10 -10.31 2.70 8.79
C VAL A 10 -9.09 3.39 9.40
N SER A 11 -9.22 4.67 9.77
CA SER A 11 -8.18 5.35 10.56
C SER A 11 -8.43 5.11 12.05
N GLY A 12 -7.37 4.90 12.83
CA GLY A 12 -7.46 4.70 14.28
C GLY A 12 -6.27 5.27 15.02
N GLN A 13 -6.34 5.19 16.35
CA GLN A 13 -5.25 5.50 17.27
C GLN A 13 -4.41 4.24 17.53
N PRO A 14 -3.17 4.36 18.00
CA PRO A 14 -2.38 3.22 18.42
C PRO A 14 -3.11 2.38 19.48
N PHE A 15 -3.05 1.07 19.33
CA PHE A 15 -3.64 0.11 20.27
C PHE A 15 -2.84 -1.19 20.25
N SER A 16 -2.95 -1.94 21.34
CA SER A 16 -2.44 -3.31 21.49
C SER A 16 -3.59 -4.21 21.86
N ARG A 17 -3.76 -5.35 21.18
CA ARG A 17 -4.91 -6.24 21.40
C ARG A 17 -4.60 -7.68 20.97
N GLU A 18 -4.99 -8.64 21.78
CA GLU A 18 -5.03 -10.06 21.45
C GLU A 18 -5.88 -10.32 20.19
N GLY A 19 -5.46 -11.29 19.36
CA GLY A 19 -6.11 -11.61 18.09
C GLY A 19 -5.88 -10.61 16.95
N TRP A 20 -4.95 -9.67 17.12
CA TRP A 20 -4.54 -8.73 16.09
C TRP A 20 -3.08 -8.91 15.74
N ILE A 21 -2.75 -8.62 14.48
CA ILE A 21 -1.37 -8.46 14.00
C ILE A 21 -1.17 -7.04 13.49
N PHE A 22 0.05 -6.57 13.53
CA PHE A 22 0.44 -5.24 13.08
C PHE A 22 1.53 -5.36 12.03
N GLU A 23 1.32 -4.74 10.88
CA GLU A 23 2.23 -4.72 9.74
C GLU A 23 2.75 -3.30 9.53
N PRO A 24 3.97 -3.10 8.98
CA PRO A 24 4.45 -1.78 8.62
C PRO A 24 3.51 -1.18 7.56
N LYS A 25 3.15 0.08 7.72
CA LYS A 25 2.40 0.79 6.69
C LYS A 25 3.36 1.24 5.60
N ILE A 26 3.47 0.41 4.58
CA ILE A 26 4.27 0.73 3.38
C ILE A 26 3.63 1.92 2.66
N ASP A 27 4.44 2.91 2.34
CA ASP A 27 4.04 4.06 1.54
C ASP A 27 4.29 3.76 0.05
N GLY A 28 3.19 3.60 -0.70
CA GLY A 28 3.27 3.11 -2.06
C GLY A 28 1.96 3.19 -2.84
N THR A 29 1.88 2.36 -3.87
CA THR A 29 0.68 2.18 -4.69
C THR A 29 0.08 0.81 -4.44
N ARG A 30 -1.15 0.76 -3.90
CA ARG A 30 -1.89 -0.49 -3.70
C ARG A 30 -2.10 -1.22 -5.00
N CYS A 31 -1.76 -2.51 -4.99
CA CYS A 31 -1.86 -3.38 -6.15
C CYS A 31 -2.47 -4.74 -5.79
N ILE A 32 -3.45 -5.18 -6.59
CA ILE A 32 -3.86 -6.59 -6.67
C ILE A 32 -3.13 -7.18 -7.86
N ALA A 33 -2.34 -8.23 -7.61
CA ALA A 33 -1.59 -8.94 -8.64
C ALA A 33 -2.16 -10.33 -8.88
N SER A 34 -2.20 -10.74 -10.15
CA SER A 34 -2.52 -12.11 -10.57
C SER A 34 -1.29 -12.74 -11.20
N THR A 35 -0.90 -13.95 -10.76
CA THR A 35 0.32 -14.65 -11.20
C THR A 35 0.09 -15.62 -12.39
N ARG A 36 -0.98 -15.45 -13.17
CA ARG A 36 -1.26 -16.30 -14.35
C ARG A 36 -0.14 -16.20 -15.38
N LYS A 37 -0.21 -16.98 -16.50
CA LYS A 37 0.79 -17.08 -17.60
C LYS A 37 1.48 -15.76 -17.97
N ARG A 38 0.75 -14.63 -17.87
CA ARG A 38 1.28 -13.27 -17.88
C ARG A 38 0.66 -12.57 -16.69
N ALA A 39 1.49 -12.20 -15.72
CA ALA A 39 1.04 -11.52 -14.53
C ALA A 39 0.37 -10.20 -14.88
N GLN A 40 -0.68 -9.86 -14.13
CA GLN A 40 -1.41 -8.61 -14.26
C GLN A 40 -1.41 -7.85 -12.94
N LEU A 41 -1.05 -6.58 -13.00
CA LEU A 41 -1.04 -5.65 -11.88
C LEU A 41 -2.20 -4.68 -12.00
N THR A 42 -3.07 -4.66 -11.01
CA THR A 42 -4.27 -3.80 -11.01
C THR A 42 -4.24 -2.87 -9.80
N ASN A 43 -4.32 -1.58 -10.03
CA ASN A 43 -4.32 -0.59 -8.95
C ASN A 43 -5.69 -0.51 -8.23
N ARG A 44 -5.75 0.29 -7.17
CA ARG A 44 -6.99 0.52 -6.38
C ARG A 44 -8.19 1.00 -7.21
N ARG A 45 -7.96 1.65 -8.36
CA ARG A 45 -9.01 2.13 -9.28
C ARG A 45 -9.38 1.11 -10.34
N LEU A 46 -8.86 -0.12 -10.23
CA LEU A 46 -9.03 -1.21 -11.19
C LEU A 46 -8.40 -0.94 -12.56
N ALA A 47 -7.47 0.00 -12.65
CA ALA A 47 -6.70 0.22 -13.86
C ALA A 47 -5.52 -0.76 -13.93
N ASP A 48 -5.26 -1.32 -15.12
CA ASP A 48 -4.06 -2.11 -15.39
C ASP A 48 -2.83 -1.20 -15.41
N ILE A 49 -1.87 -1.50 -14.56
CA ILE A 49 -0.60 -0.80 -14.41
C ILE A 49 0.61 -1.69 -14.72
N SER A 50 0.37 -2.88 -15.25
CA SER A 50 1.42 -3.89 -15.54
C SER A 50 2.54 -3.34 -16.40
N TYR A 51 2.20 -2.53 -17.41
CA TYR A 51 3.18 -1.95 -18.33
C TYR A 51 4.21 -1.02 -17.66
N ARG A 52 3.90 -0.47 -16.49
CA ARG A 52 4.80 0.43 -15.73
C ARG A 52 5.87 -0.30 -14.93
N TYR A 53 5.64 -1.58 -14.66
CA TYR A 53 6.45 -2.40 -13.77
C TYR A 53 6.81 -3.74 -14.41
N PRO A 54 7.54 -3.73 -15.55
CA PRO A 54 7.90 -4.96 -16.26
C PRO A 54 8.69 -5.92 -15.36
N GLU A 55 9.56 -5.43 -14.49
CA GLU A 55 10.32 -6.21 -13.52
C GLU A 55 9.42 -6.99 -12.54
N LEU A 56 8.29 -6.41 -12.12
CA LEU A 56 7.34 -7.09 -11.25
C LEU A 56 6.49 -8.11 -12.02
N VAL A 57 6.15 -7.80 -13.28
CA VAL A 57 5.42 -8.74 -14.15
C VAL A 57 6.27 -9.99 -14.39
N ASP A 58 7.57 -9.84 -14.62
CA ASP A 58 8.49 -10.94 -14.86
C ASP A 58 8.58 -11.88 -13.63
N VAL A 59 8.82 -11.30 -12.45
CA VAL A 59 8.88 -12.06 -11.18
C VAL A 59 7.56 -12.76 -10.89
N LEU A 60 6.43 -12.07 -10.99
CA LEU A 60 5.11 -12.64 -10.73
C LEU A 60 4.73 -13.74 -11.75
N SER A 61 5.18 -13.62 -12.99
CA SER A 61 4.93 -14.63 -14.04
C SER A 61 5.80 -15.88 -13.86
N SER A 62 6.90 -15.80 -13.12
CA SER A 62 7.77 -16.93 -12.82
C SER A 62 7.31 -17.76 -11.60
N LEU A 63 6.38 -17.25 -10.80
CA LEU A 63 5.87 -17.95 -9.63
C LEU A 63 5.08 -19.20 -10.02
N LYS A 64 5.21 -20.26 -9.21
CA LYS A 64 4.48 -21.50 -9.40
C LYS A 64 3.01 -21.33 -9.03
N GLY A 65 2.11 -21.92 -9.83
CA GLY A 65 0.67 -21.89 -9.60
C GLY A 65 -0.01 -20.55 -9.97
N GLU A 66 -1.34 -20.55 -9.86
CA GLU A 66 -2.18 -19.37 -10.12
C GLU A 66 -2.66 -18.76 -8.81
N ALA A 67 -2.10 -17.62 -8.43
CA ALA A 67 -2.52 -16.89 -7.26
C ALA A 67 -3.06 -15.49 -7.60
N VAL A 68 -3.91 -14.94 -6.74
CA VAL A 68 -4.23 -13.52 -6.68
C VAL A 68 -3.85 -13.02 -5.33
N VAL A 69 -2.95 -12.06 -5.30
CA VAL A 69 -2.37 -11.50 -4.08
C VAL A 69 -2.62 -10.01 -3.97
N ASP A 70 -2.63 -9.52 -2.74
CA ASP A 70 -2.83 -8.11 -2.41
C ASP A 70 -1.58 -7.57 -1.74
N GLY A 71 -1.11 -6.43 -2.19
CA GLY A 71 0.13 -5.84 -1.71
C GLY A 71 0.26 -4.36 -2.01
N GLU A 72 1.43 -3.83 -1.74
CA GLU A 72 1.81 -2.45 -2.02
C GLU A 72 3.06 -2.43 -2.90
N ILE A 73 3.01 -1.70 -4.02
CA ILE A 73 4.19 -1.42 -4.84
C ILE A 73 4.88 -0.20 -4.26
N THR A 74 6.19 -0.29 -4.04
CA THR A 74 7.02 0.82 -3.55
C THR A 74 8.39 0.82 -4.21
N VAL A 75 9.16 1.88 -4.00
CA VAL A 75 10.59 1.93 -4.29
C VAL A 75 11.33 2.15 -2.99
N PHE A 76 12.26 1.26 -2.66
CA PHE A 76 13.09 1.42 -1.47
C PHE A 76 14.31 2.30 -1.76
N LYS A 77 14.58 3.25 -0.86
CA LYS A 77 15.85 3.98 -0.79
C LYS A 77 16.49 3.75 0.57
N LYS A 78 17.66 3.14 0.58
CA LYS A 78 18.38 2.79 1.83
C LYS A 78 17.50 1.98 2.80
N GLY A 79 16.71 1.05 2.26
CA GLY A 79 15.82 0.19 3.05
C GLY A 79 14.51 0.83 3.52
N ILE A 80 14.23 2.09 3.16
CA ILE A 80 13.00 2.80 3.55
C ILE A 80 12.13 3.05 2.31
N PRO A 81 10.79 2.81 2.37
CA PRO A 81 9.88 3.14 1.29
C PRO A 81 9.95 4.63 0.91
N SER A 82 10.05 4.93 -0.38
CA SER A 82 10.16 6.30 -0.90
C SER A 82 9.04 6.61 -1.89
N PHE A 83 7.99 7.25 -1.41
CA PHE A 83 6.88 7.69 -2.26
C PHE A 83 7.34 8.62 -3.40
N ARG A 84 8.31 9.51 -3.14
CA ARG A 84 8.85 10.40 -4.18
C ARG A 84 9.45 9.62 -5.35
N SER A 85 10.21 8.57 -5.06
CA SER A 85 10.81 7.72 -6.10
C SER A 85 9.76 6.89 -6.81
N LEU A 86 8.77 6.37 -6.08
CA LEU A 86 7.65 5.66 -6.67
C LEU A 86 6.83 6.57 -7.60
N ALA A 87 6.59 7.84 -7.23
CA ALA A 87 5.86 8.79 -8.06
C ALA A 87 6.53 9.02 -9.43
N GLU A 88 7.86 8.95 -9.50
CA GLU A 88 8.59 9.00 -10.77
C GLU A 88 8.28 7.78 -11.65
N ARG A 89 8.03 6.61 -11.06
CA ARG A 89 7.62 5.38 -11.75
C ARG A 89 6.13 5.38 -12.13
N ASP A 90 5.27 5.74 -11.19
CA ASP A 90 3.80 5.64 -11.30
C ASP A 90 3.21 6.53 -12.40
N HIS A 91 3.89 7.63 -12.76
CA HIS A 91 3.42 8.57 -13.78
C HIS A 91 4.05 8.36 -15.16
N GLN A 92 4.91 7.32 -15.32
CA GLN A 92 5.53 7.06 -16.62
C GLN A 92 4.58 6.34 -17.58
N ASN A 93 4.57 6.82 -18.84
CA ASN A 93 3.87 6.20 -19.95
C ASN A 93 4.81 6.03 -21.18
N ASP A 94 6.02 6.54 -21.12
CA ASP A 94 7.03 6.39 -22.15
C ASP A 94 7.75 5.04 -21.98
N PRO A 95 7.65 4.11 -22.94
CA PRO A 95 8.25 2.77 -22.83
C PRO A 95 9.76 2.78 -22.60
N ILE A 96 10.49 3.73 -23.22
CA ILE A 96 11.96 3.83 -23.07
C ILE A 96 12.31 4.23 -21.64
N LYS A 97 11.58 5.20 -21.07
CA LYS A 97 11.79 5.61 -19.68
C LYS A 97 11.37 4.52 -18.69
N ILE A 98 10.31 3.79 -18.97
CA ILE A 98 9.87 2.67 -18.16
C ILE A 98 10.96 1.60 -18.08
N ASP A 99 11.52 1.21 -19.24
CA ASP A 99 12.61 0.22 -19.31
C ASP A 99 13.84 0.70 -18.54
N TYR A 100 14.28 1.92 -18.78
CA TYR A 100 15.41 2.52 -18.05
C TYR A 100 15.19 2.54 -16.53
N LEU A 101 14.00 2.97 -16.08
CA LEU A 101 13.68 3.09 -14.66
C LEU A 101 13.47 1.72 -14.00
N SER A 102 13.03 0.70 -14.73
CA SER A 102 12.92 -0.66 -14.19
C SER A 102 14.28 -1.23 -13.75
N GLN A 103 15.37 -0.77 -14.37
CA GLN A 103 16.74 -1.19 -14.06
C GLN A 103 17.44 -0.22 -13.08
N SER A 104 17.30 1.09 -13.28
CA SER A 104 18.00 2.10 -12.46
C SER A 104 17.31 2.42 -11.12
N MET A 105 16.02 2.19 -11.03
CA MET A 105 15.18 2.43 -9.85
C MET A 105 14.05 1.38 -9.79
N PRO A 106 14.39 0.10 -9.59
CA PRO A 106 13.41 -0.98 -9.59
C PRO A 106 12.36 -0.79 -8.49
N ALA A 107 11.13 -1.14 -8.82
CA ALA A 107 10.06 -1.21 -7.85
C ALA A 107 10.09 -2.55 -7.12
N SER A 108 9.58 -2.56 -5.89
CA SER A 108 9.37 -3.77 -5.10
C SER A 108 7.90 -3.92 -4.77
N TYR A 109 7.41 -5.16 -4.82
CA TYR A 109 6.04 -5.50 -4.47
C TYR A 109 6.02 -6.21 -3.11
N VAL A 110 5.48 -5.54 -2.09
CA VAL A 110 5.36 -6.06 -0.72
C VAL A 110 3.97 -6.67 -0.55
N VAL A 111 3.90 -7.99 -0.53
CA VAL A 111 2.66 -8.76 -0.47
C VAL A 111 2.24 -9.00 0.97
N PHE A 112 0.98 -8.77 1.28
CA PHE A 112 0.44 -8.92 2.63
C PHE A 112 -0.85 -9.75 2.73
N ASP A 113 -1.46 -10.17 1.61
CA ASP A 113 -2.64 -11.05 1.64
C ASP A 113 -2.73 -11.89 0.35
N ILE A 114 -3.41 -13.03 0.43
CA ILE A 114 -3.74 -13.90 -0.70
C ILE A 114 -5.25 -14.07 -0.81
N LEU A 115 -5.79 -13.83 -1.99
CA LEU A 115 -7.23 -13.77 -2.24
C LEU A 115 -7.75 -14.97 -3.01
N HIS A 116 -6.94 -15.52 -3.90
CA HIS A 116 -7.23 -16.73 -4.67
C HIS A 116 -5.99 -17.58 -4.81
N LEU A 117 -6.18 -18.89 -4.88
CA LEU A 117 -5.16 -19.87 -5.18
C LEU A 117 -5.74 -20.97 -6.06
N ASN A 118 -5.12 -21.25 -7.21
CA ASN A 118 -5.50 -22.31 -8.17
C ASN A 118 -7.01 -22.30 -8.47
N GLY A 119 -7.56 -21.11 -8.77
CA GLY A 119 -8.96 -20.92 -9.13
C GLY A 119 -9.93 -20.86 -7.95
N ARG A 120 -9.49 -21.15 -6.70
CA ARG A 120 -10.33 -21.13 -5.51
C ARG A 120 -10.23 -19.78 -4.79
N SER A 121 -11.37 -19.22 -4.39
CA SER A 121 -11.40 -18.01 -3.54
C SER A 121 -11.05 -18.36 -2.11
N LEU A 122 -10.14 -17.58 -1.53
CA LEU A 122 -9.74 -17.66 -0.12
C LEU A 122 -10.31 -16.52 0.72
N MET A 123 -11.04 -15.58 0.12
CA MET A 123 -11.51 -14.36 0.77
C MET A 123 -12.45 -14.60 1.94
N HIS A 124 -13.15 -15.75 1.98
CA HIS A 124 -14.04 -16.15 3.09
C HIS A 124 -13.28 -16.71 4.30
N LEU A 125 -12.03 -17.11 4.12
CA LEU A 125 -11.17 -17.61 5.20
C LEU A 125 -10.74 -16.48 6.14
N SER A 126 -10.37 -16.85 7.36
CA SER A 126 -9.75 -15.92 8.30
C SER A 126 -8.41 -15.39 7.78
N LEU A 127 -8.01 -14.17 8.18
CA LEU A 127 -6.70 -13.62 7.83
C LEU A 127 -5.56 -14.54 8.27
N ARG A 128 -5.68 -15.19 9.42
CA ARG A 128 -4.73 -16.20 9.93
C ARG A 128 -4.49 -17.31 8.91
N GLU A 129 -5.57 -17.86 8.36
CA GLU A 129 -5.47 -18.94 7.37
C GLU A 129 -4.90 -18.43 6.05
N ARG A 130 -5.36 -17.26 5.58
CA ARG A 130 -4.82 -16.67 4.36
C ARG A 130 -3.32 -16.36 4.48
N LYS A 131 -2.85 -15.83 5.61
CA LYS A 131 -1.43 -15.62 5.88
C LYS A 131 -0.64 -16.92 5.87
N ARG A 132 -1.14 -17.96 6.52
CA ARG A 132 -0.51 -19.28 6.52
C ARG A 132 -0.35 -19.81 5.09
N ILE A 133 -1.41 -19.73 4.29
CA ILE A 133 -1.37 -20.14 2.87
C ILE A 133 -0.38 -19.28 2.09
N LEU A 134 -0.41 -17.97 2.25
CA LEU A 134 0.47 -17.02 1.58
C LEU A 134 1.95 -17.38 1.81
N PHE A 135 2.34 -17.63 3.07
CA PHE A 135 3.71 -18.02 3.42
C PHE A 135 4.07 -19.38 2.83
N GLN A 136 3.21 -20.39 2.96
CA GLN A 136 3.45 -21.74 2.45
C GLN A 136 3.64 -21.78 0.92
N GLU A 137 2.89 -20.97 0.18
CA GLU A 137 2.88 -21.00 -1.29
C GLU A 137 3.97 -20.11 -1.91
N LEU A 138 4.37 -19.03 -1.25
CA LEU A 138 5.23 -18.02 -1.87
C LEU A 138 6.58 -17.81 -1.18
N GLU A 139 6.78 -18.24 0.07
CA GLU A 139 8.01 -17.94 0.82
C GLU A 139 9.25 -18.46 0.09
N GLN A 140 9.25 -19.72 -0.36
CA GLN A 140 10.39 -20.33 -1.07
C GLN A 140 10.69 -19.65 -2.42
N ASP A 141 9.65 -19.25 -3.14
CA ASP A 141 9.80 -18.61 -4.45
C ASP A 141 10.34 -17.17 -4.30
N LEU A 142 10.18 -16.56 -3.11
CA LEU A 142 10.56 -15.17 -2.82
C LEU A 142 11.85 -15.00 -2.04
N GLU A 143 12.42 -16.07 -1.46
CA GLU A 143 13.66 -16.02 -0.65
C GLU A 143 14.82 -15.30 -1.36
N ASN A 144 14.89 -15.38 -2.70
CA ASN A 144 15.94 -14.76 -3.50
C ASN A 144 15.42 -13.63 -4.40
N SER A 145 14.23 -13.13 -4.18
CA SER A 145 13.65 -12.06 -4.99
C SER A 145 14.01 -10.69 -4.41
N GLU A 146 14.69 -9.86 -5.20
CA GLU A 146 14.95 -8.46 -4.84
C GLU A 146 13.73 -7.55 -5.08
N SER A 147 12.81 -7.98 -5.95
CA SER A 147 11.66 -7.18 -6.41
C SER A 147 10.35 -7.55 -5.75
N MET A 148 10.29 -8.62 -4.94
CA MET A 148 9.08 -9.06 -4.26
C MET A 148 9.39 -9.63 -2.89
N SER A 149 8.56 -9.30 -1.90
CA SER A 149 8.70 -9.81 -0.52
C SER A 149 7.35 -9.99 0.15
N LEU A 150 7.31 -10.85 1.17
CA LEU A 150 6.18 -10.94 2.09
C LEU A 150 6.36 -9.92 3.21
N ILE A 151 5.26 -9.32 3.64
CA ILE A 151 5.28 -8.34 4.72
C ILE A 151 5.47 -9.02 6.08
N ASP A 152 6.35 -8.48 6.90
CA ASP A 152 6.48 -8.89 8.31
C ASP A 152 5.25 -8.47 9.11
N SER A 153 4.87 -9.28 10.08
CA SER A 153 3.78 -8.98 10.99
C SER A 153 4.14 -9.28 12.44
N PHE A 154 3.69 -8.41 13.35
CA PHE A 154 3.97 -8.50 14.78
C PHE A 154 2.67 -8.69 15.54
N PRO A 155 2.55 -9.75 16.37
CA PRO A 155 1.32 -10.02 17.10
C PRO A 155 1.14 -9.04 18.28
N GLU A 156 -0.09 -8.62 18.52
CA GLU A 156 -0.65 -8.04 19.75
C GLU A 156 -0.07 -6.70 20.23
N ARG A 157 1.23 -6.43 20.03
CA ARG A 157 1.96 -5.27 20.55
C ARG A 157 1.98 -4.08 19.58
N GLY A 158 0.81 -3.60 19.19
CA GLY A 158 0.69 -2.59 18.15
C GLY A 158 1.22 -1.21 18.54
N GLU A 159 1.10 -0.79 19.81
CA GLU A 159 1.62 0.50 20.29
C GLU A 159 3.15 0.52 20.26
N ASP A 160 3.80 -0.54 20.75
CA ASP A 160 5.25 -0.67 20.74
C ASP A 160 5.78 -0.70 19.30
N TYR A 161 5.12 -1.51 18.45
CA TYR A 161 5.52 -1.63 17.06
C TYR A 161 5.32 -0.32 16.29
N PHE A 162 4.25 0.43 16.57
CA PHE A 162 4.04 1.75 15.99
C PHE A 162 5.17 2.72 16.35
N GLN A 163 5.62 2.75 17.61
CA GLN A 163 6.74 3.59 18.03
C GLN A 163 8.06 3.17 17.35
N ALA A 164 8.30 1.86 17.23
CA ALA A 164 9.46 1.33 16.52
C ALA A 164 9.45 1.71 15.04
N ALA A 165 8.31 1.53 14.36
CA ALA A 165 8.12 1.88 12.95
C ALA A 165 8.42 3.37 12.68
N LEU A 166 7.93 4.26 13.54
CA LEU A 166 8.22 5.71 13.41
C LEU A 166 9.73 6.03 13.58
N LYS A 167 10.42 5.35 14.49
CA LYS A 167 11.88 5.51 14.67
C LYS A 167 12.66 5.04 13.45
N MET A 168 12.16 4.04 12.73
CA MET A 168 12.74 3.52 11.48
C MET A 168 12.37 4.37 10.25
N GLY A 169 11.59 5.44 10.40
CA GLY A 169 11.15 6.30 9.29
C GLY A 169 9.97 5.75 8.49
N ILE A 170 9.28 4.73 9.00
CA ILE A 170 8.06 4.18 8.39
C ILE A 170 6.87 5.06 8.80
N GLU A 171 5.91 5.29 7.87
CA GLU A 171 4.75 6.20 8.06
C GLU A 171 3.89 5.83 9.29
N GLY A 172 3.83 4.55 9.62
CA GLY A 172 2.99 4.00 10.67
C GLY A 172 2.80 2.50 10.55
N VAL A 173 1.68 2.00 11.04
CA VAL A 173 1.35 0.57 11.00
C VAL A 173 -0.10 0.34 10.58
N VAL A 174 -0.40 -0.88 10.13
CA VAL A 174 -1.77 -1.36 9.88
C VAL A 174 -2.04 -2.52 10.82
N GLY A 175 -2.95 -2.31 11.79
CA GLY A 175 -3.48 -3.40 12.60
C GLY A 175 -4.53 -4.18 11.81
N LYS A 176 -4.48 -5.51 11.86
CA LYS A 176 -5.41 -6.40 11.17
C LYS A 176 -5.90 -7.48 12.14
N ARG A 177 -7.23 -7.71 12.19
CA ARG A 177 -7.83 -8.74 13.01
C ARG A 177 -7.64 -10.12 12.39
N LEU A 178 -7.04 -11.05 13.12
CA LEU A 178 -6.67 -12.36 12.61
C LEU A 178 -7.85 -13.22 12.13
N ASP A 179 -9.00 -13.11 12.78
CA ASP A 179 -10.20 -13.91 12.44
C ASP A 179 -11.10 -13.23 11.40
N SER A 180 -10.63 -12.16 10.74
CA SER A 180 -11.44 -11.44 9.76
C SER A 180 -11.39 -12.05 8.37
N PRO A 181 -12.52 -12.09 7.63
CA PRO A 181 -12.52 -12.36 6.20
C PRO A 181 -11.95 -11.16 5.42
N TYR A 182 -11.68 -11.39 4.14
CA TYR A 182 -11.37 -10.30 3.21
C TYR A 182 -12.66 -9.78 2.56
N LEU A 183 -12.97 -8.49 2.74
CA LEU A 183 -14.19 -7.85 2.25
C LEU A 183 -13.87 -6.92 1.07
N PRO A 184 -13.98 -7.37 -0.19
CA PRO A 184 -13.61 -6.59 -1.36
C PRO A 184 -14.34 -5.25 -1.45
N GLY A 185 -13.60 -4.17 -1.70
CA GLY A 185 -14.15 -2.82 -1.88
C GLY A 185 -14.69 -2.17 -0.62
N THR A 186 -14.70 -2.87 0.50
CA THR A 186 -15.27 -2.40 1.76
C THR A 186 -14.20 -1.74 2.65
N ARG A 187 -14.59 -0.65 3.32
CA ARG A 187 -13.80 -0.09 4.42
C ARG A 187 -14.22 -0.77 5.72
N SER A 188 -13.35 -1.63 6.24
CA SER A 188 -13.66 -2.46 7.42
C SER A 188 -12.91 -2.00 8.65
N GLN A 189 -13.55 -2.14 9.81
CA GLN A 189 -12.95 -1.96 11.14
C GLN A 189 -11.98 -3.10 11.50
N ASP A 190 -11.98 -4.20 10.75
CA ASP A 190 -11.03 -5.29 10.93
C ASP A 190 -9.61 -4.92 10.50
N TRP A 191 -9.46 -3.83 9.72
CA TRP A 191 -8.19 -3.25 9.33
C TRP A 191 -8.13 -1.79 9.80
N VAL A 192 -7.13 -1.46 10.60
CA VAL A 192 -6.96 -0.14 11.21
C VAL A 192 -5.60 0.42 10.84
N LYS A 193 -5.57 1.47 10.04
CA LYS A 193 -4.34 2.20 9.75
C LYS A 193 -4.05 3.22 10.85
N ILE A 194 -2.86 3.15 11.39
CA ILE A 194 -2.35 3.99 12.45
C ILE A 194 -1.13 4.73 11.91
N LYS A 195 -1.20 6.04 11.86
CA LYS A 195 -0.10 6.87 11.36
C LYS A 195 0.13 8.07 12.25
N LYS A 196 1.35 8.60 12.23
CA LYS A 196 1.68 9.81 12.94
C LYS A 196 0.76 10.94 12.46
N SER A 197 0.03 11.53 13.38
CA SER A 197 -0.75 12.74 13.12
C SER A 197 0.10 13.95 13.44
N LEU A 198 0.42 14.73 12.42
CA LEU A 198 1.00 16.06 12.63
C LEU A 198 -0.16 17.04 12.70
N LYS A 199 -0.25 17.79 13.81
CA LYS A 199 -1.14 18.93 13.94
C LYS A 199 -0.31 20.20 13.75
N LEU A 200 -0.76 21.05 12.84
CA LEU A 200 -0.17 22.36 12.57
C LEU A 200 -1.29 23.38 12.64
N ASP A 201 -1.03 24.47 13.36
CA ASP A 201 -1.88 25.64 13.30
C ASP A 201 -1.52 26.42 12.03
N LEU A 202 -2.49 26.55 11.13
CA LEU A 202 -2.31 27.17 9.83
C LEU A 202 -3.18 28.42 9.73
N VAL A 203 -2.66 29.43 9.06
CA VAL A 203 -3.40 30.64 8.71
C VAL A 203 -4.03 30.46 7.35
N VAL A 204 -5.31 30.75 7.23
CA VAL A 204 -5.99 30.83 5.92
C VAL A 204 -5.64 32.16 5.28
N GLY A 205 -4.76 32.14 4.27
CA GLY A 205 -4.34 33.32 3.51
C GLY A 205 -5.26 33.68 2.36
N GLY A 206 -6.16 32.77 1.97
CA GLY A 206 -7.10 32.96 0.88
C GLY A 206 -7.85 31.69 0.53
N TYR A 207 -8.68 31.77 -0.50
CA TYR A 207 -9.41 30.62 -1.03
C TYR A 207 -9.52 30.63 -2.54
N ILE A 208 -9.69 29.48 -3.12
CA ILE A 208 -9.99 29.29 -4.54
C ILE A 208 -11.50 29.07 -4.67
N PRO A 209 -12.24 29.82 -5.54
CA PRO A 209 -13.66 29.60 -5.76
C PRO A 209 -13.96 28.16 -6.20
N GLY A 210 -15.05 27.60 -5.71
CA GLY A 210 -15.54 26.29 -6.12
C GLY A 210 -16.05 26.27 -7.57
N LYS A 211 -16.01 25.08 -8.21
CA LYS A 211 -16.56 24.83 -9.55
C LYS A 211 -17.62 23.73 -9.48
N GLY A 212 -18.54 23.70 -10.45
CA GLY A 212 -19.63 22.74 -10.47
C GLY A 212 -20.52 22.84 -9.23
N ASP A 213 -20.79 21.71 -8.58
CA ASP A 213 -21.62 21.62 -7.37
C ASP A 213 -21.03 22.37 -6.16
N ARG A 214 -19.73 22.70 -6.19
CA ARG A 214 -19.07 23.51 -5.17
C ARG A 214 -19.09 25.00 -5.46
N ARG A 215 -19.75 25.47 -6.51
CA ARG A 215 -19.81 26.89 -6.90
C ARG A 215 -20.29 27.83 -5.77
N PRO A 216 -21.21 27.42 -4.85
CA PRO A 216 -21.59 28.22 -3.70
C PRO A 216 -20.56 28.23 -2.55
N TYR A 217 -19.51 27.41 -2.65
CA TYR A 217 -18.50 27.20 -1.61
C TYR A 217 -17.09 27.46 -2.15
N PHE A 218 -16.07 27.28 -1.32
CA PHE A 218 -14.68 27.29 -1.77
C PHE A 218 -14.29 25.93 -2.40
N GLY A 219 -13.43 25.99 -3.42
CA GLY A 219 -12.83 24.81 -4.07
C GLY A 219 -11.55 24.34 -3.37
N GLY A 220 -10.83 25.27 -2.72
CA GLY A 220 -9.62 25.01 -1.96
C GLY A 220 -9.30 26.19 -1.04
N LEU A 221 -8.49 25.95 0.01
CA LEU A 221 -7.94 26.97 0.88
C LEU A 221 -6.44 27.15 0.60
N LEU A 222 -5.99 28.40 0.61
CA LEU A 222 -4.58 28.74 0.60
C LEU A 222 -4.11 28.81 2.05
N LEU A 223 -3.25 27.88 2.46
CA LEU A 223 -2.82 27.75 3.84
C LEU A 223 -1.36 28.16 3.99
N GLY A 224 -1.05 28.87 5.07
CA GLY A 224 0.29 29.26 5.43
C GLY A 224 0.60 28.98 6.90
N ALA A 225 1.87 28.83 7.23
CA ALA A 225 2.36 28.77 8.59
C ALA A 225 3.38 29.89 8.86
N TYR A 226 3.38 30.42 10.08
CA TYR A 226 4.44 31.34 10.48
C TYR A 226 5.72 30.58 10.82
N SER A 227 6.83 30.96 10.18
CA SER A 227 8.17 30.50 10.51
C SER A 227 9.07 31.72 10.69
N GLN A 228 9.67 31.89 11.85
CA GLN A 228 10.51 33.03 12.19
C GLN A 228 9.84 34.40 11.90
N GLY A 229 8.57 34.54 12.25
CA GLY A 229 7.78 35.74 12.03
C GLY A 229 7.32 36.01 10.60
N LYS A 230 7.68 35.16 9.64
CA LYS A 230 7.27 35.26 8.22
C LYS A 230 6.22 34.22 7.89
N LEU A 231 5.12 34.63 7.27
CA LEU A 231 4.10 33.72 6.77
C LEU A 231 4.63 33.02 5.51
N THR A 232 4.71 31.70 5.57
CA THR A 232 5.16 30.84 4.46
C THR A 232 3.99 30.01 3.95
N TYR A 233 3.80 29.97 2.66
CA TYR A 233 2.78 29.13 2.01
C TYR A 233 3.10 27.65 2.20
N ILE A 234 2.08 26.85 2.54
CA ILE A 234 2.19 25.42 2.81
C ILE A 234 1.38 24.61 1.78
N SER A 235 0.11 24.99 1.51
CA SER A 235 -0.79 24.26 0.60
C SER A 235 -1.91 25.17 0.07
#